data_a337c5c32cc6546bedc61c895fd5c2fd
#
_entry.id   a337c5c32cc6546bedc61c895fd5c2fd
#
_cell.length_a   1.000
_cell.length_b   1.000
_cell.length_c   1.000
_cell.angle_alpha   90.00
_cell.angle_beta   90.00
_cell.angle_gamma   90.00
#
_symmetry.space_group_name_H-M   'P 1'
#
loop_
_entity.id
_entity.type
_entity.pdbx_description
1 polymer ?
#
loop_
_entity_poly.entity_id
_entity_poly.type
_entity_poly.pdbx_seq_one_letter_code
_entity_poly.pdbx_strand_id
1 'polypeptide(L)'
;RRQRQMCIRDSCGGTCEKRPRTNEYNGAKSCAVASSLYVGETGCAFGCLGFGDCVAVCAFDAIHINPETGLPEVDADKCTACGACVKACPKMIIELRKKWPKNRAVYVSCVSKDKGAVVMKACKAGCIGCGKCVKVCAFDAITVENNLAYIDPQKCKLCRKCVNECPT
;
A
#
# COMPACT_ATOMS: atom_id res chain seq x y z
N ARG A 1 -18.36 -17.97 -6.21
CA ARG A 1 -17.14 -18.79 -5.96
C ARG A 1 -15.84 -18.16 -6.54
N ARG A 2 -15.89 -17.37 -7.63
CA ARG A 2 -14.69 -16.71 -8.20
C ARG A 2 -14.13 -15.57 -7.34
N GLN A 3 -14.96 -14.85 -6.58
CA GLN A 3 -14.54 -13.71 -5.74
C GLN A 3 -13.63 -14.10 -4.58
N ARG A 4 -13.68 -15.36 -4.07
CA ARG A 4 -12.81 -15.83 -2.98
C ARG A 4 -11.33 -16.02 -3.37
N GLN A 5 -10.96 -15.84 -4.63
CA GLN A 5 -9.58 -15.98 -5.09
C GLN A 5 -8.78 -14.68 -5.04
N MET A 6 -9.42 -13.53 -4.78
CA MET A 6 -8.77 -12.24 -4.68
C MET A 6 -9.03 -11.60 -3.31
N CYS A 7 -8.11 -10.82 -2.84
CA CYS A 7 -8.29 -9.97 -1.66
C CYS A 7 -7.73 -8.57 -1.96
N ILE A 8 -8.24 -7.59 -1.23
CA ILE A 8 -7.74 -6.24 -1.27
C ILE A 8 -6.52 -6.16 -0.36
N ARG A 9 -5.49 -5.43 -0.81
CA ARG A 9 -4.29 -5.12 -0.03
C ARG A 9 -4.02 -3.64 -0.09
N ASP A 10 -3.71 -3.08 1.06
CA ASP A 10 -3.10 -1.78 1.19
C ASP A 10 -1.60 -1.87 0.84
N SER A 11 -1.15 -1.01 -0.05
CA SER A 11 0.24 -0.93 -0.49
C SER A 11 0.96 0.28 0.13
N CYS A 12 0.59 0.73 1.32
CA CYS A 12 1.28 1.77 2.05
C CYS A 12 1.76 1.24 3.42
N GLY A 13 3.07 1.08 3.60
CA GLY A 13 3.69 0.70 4.89
C GLY A 13 4.08 1.89 5.77
N GLY A 14 3.74 3.11 5.34
CA GLY A 14 4.09 4.35 6.04
C GLY A 14 3.16 4.64 7.22
N THR A 15 3.35 3.97 8.34
CA THR A 15 2.63 4.25 9.59
C THR A 15 2.92 5.67 10.09
N CYS A 16 2.13 6.18 11.04
CA CYS A 16 2.34 7.49 11.65
C CYS A 16 3.77 7.66 12.19
N GLU A 17 4.38 6.59 12.73
CA GLU A 17 5.74 6.58 13.25
C GLU A 17 6.80 6.64 12.13
N LYS A 18 6.59 5.87 11.06
CA LYS A 18 7.56 5.76 9.95
C LYS A 18 7.48 6.91 8.95
N ARG A 19 6.38 7.65 8.95
CA ARG A 19 6.09 8.77 8.06
C ARG A 19 5.53 9.93 8.87
N PRO A 20 6.38 10.73 9.53
CA PRO A 20 5.95 11.82 10.39
C PRO A 20 5.18 12.89 9.60
N ARG A 21 4.22 13.51 10.27
CA ARG A 21 3.50 14.67 9.73
C ARG A 21 4.43 15.87 9.65
N THR A 22 4.33 16.60 8.55
CA THR A 22 5.06 17.83 8.28
C THR A 22 4.15 19.07 8.32
N ASN A 23 2.85 18.86 8.22
CA ASN A 23 1.82 19.90 8.26
C ASN A 23 0.50 19.32 8.78
N GLU A 24 -0.48 20.18 9.06
CA GLU A 24 -1.82 19.82 9.49
C GLU A 24 -2.85 20.30 8.47
N TYR A 25 -3.82 19.46 8.17
CA TYR A 25 -4.92 19.76 7.26
C TYR A 25 -6.21 20.02 8.02
N ASN A 26 -6.70 21.24 7.98
CA ASN A 26 -7.92 21.69 8.65
C ASN A 26 -9.14 21.78 7.70
N GLY A 27 -9.11 21.10 6.55
CA GLY A 27 -10.22 21.05 5.60
C GLY A 27 -11.16 19.87 5.79
N ALA A 28 -11.99 19.61 4.79
CA ALA A 28 -12.93 18.49 4.78
C ALA A 28 -12.20 17.14 4.92
N LYS A 29 -12.64 16.29 5.84
CA LYS A 29 -12.04 14.97 6.12
C LYS A 29 -12.44 13.95 5.06
N SER A 30 -12.01 14.16 3.82
CA SER A 30 -12.16 13.28 2.66
C SER A 30 -10.85 13.17 1.91
N CYS A 31 -10.45 11.95 1.55
CA CYS A 31 -9.25 11.71 0.77
C CYS A 31 -9.34 12.34 -0.62
N ALA A 32 -10.51 12.26 -1.26
CA ALA A 32 -10.73 12.83 -2.59
C ALA A 32 -10.55 14.36 -2.58
N VAL A 33 -11.18 15.06 -1.62
CA VAL A 33 -11.09 16.51 -1.48
C VAL A 33 -9.66 16.93 -1.12
N ALA A 34 -9.07 16.31 -0.11
CA ALA A 34 -7.72 16.64 0.33
C ALA A 34 -6.68 16.40 -0.78
N SER A 35 -6.82 15.30 -1.52
CA SER A 35 -5.90 14.97 -2.62
C SER A 35 -5.96 15.95 -3.79
N SER A 36 -7.08 16.62 -4.01
CA SER A 36 -7.21 17.65 -5.04
C SER A 36 -6.63 19.01 -4.63
N LEU A 37 -6.52 19.27 -3.33
CA LEU A 37 -6.06 20.55 -2.79
C LEU A 37 -4.57 20.56 -2.46
N TYR A 38 -4.03 19.43 -1.99
CA TYR A 38 -2.64 19.36 -1.58
C TYR A 38 -2.09 17.94 -1.60
N VAL A 39 -0.77 17.81 -1.42
CA VAL A 39 -0.05 16.53 -1.54
C VAL A 39 -0.37 15.57 -0.39
N GLY A 40 -0.53 16.07 0.83
CA GLY A 40 -0.80 15.32 2.06
C GLY A 40 -0.10 15.92 3.28
N GLU A 41 -0.45 15.44 4.48
CA GLU A 41 0.11 15.91 5.76
C GLU A 41 1.55 15.47 6.02
N THR A 42 2.12 14.64 5.16
CA THR A 42 3.46 14.06 5.33
C THR A 42 4.33 14.37 4.12
N GLY A 43 5.63 14.19 4.23
CA GLY A 43 6.56 14.42 3.13
C GLY A 43 6.42 13.45 1.93
N CYS A 44 5.56 12.43 2.03
CA CYS A 44 5.31 11.46 0.96
C CYS A 44 4.08 11.83 0.14
N ALA A 45 4.27 12.23 -1.11
CA ALA A 45 3.19 12.60 -2.03
C ALA A 45 2.21 11.44 -2.36
N PHE A 46 2.65 10.22 -2.24
CA PHE A 46 1.91 9.02 -2.64
C PHE A 46 1.24 8.29 -1.47
N GLY A 47 1.54 8.67 -0.24
CA GLY A 47 1.09 7.97 0.95
C GLY A 47 -0.40 8.09 1.24
N CYS A 48 -0.90 7.20 2.09
CA CYS A 48 -2.28 7.23 2.57
C CYS A 48 -2.58 8.55 3.31
N LEU A 49 -3.73 9.15 3.04
CA LEU A 49 -4.19 10.37 3.73
C LEU A 49 -4.91 10.08 5.05
N GLY A 50 -5.41 8.85 5.24
CA GLY A 50 -6.02 8.41 6.49
C GLY A 50 -7.47 8.88 6.74
N PHE A 51 -8.10 9.62 5.81
CA PHE A 51 -9.46 10.17 6.04
C PHE A 51 -10.60 9.16 5.83
N GLY A 52 -10.31 7.95 5.34
CA GLY A 52 -11.27 6.85 5.36
C GLY A 52 -12.30 6.80 4.23
N ASP A 53 -12.10 7.46 3.08
CA ASP A 53 -13.02 7.34 1.93
C ASP A 53 -13.20 5.87 1.49
N CYS A 54 -12.15 5.04 1.62
CA CYS A 54 -12.20 3.62 1.35
C CYS A 54 -13.08 2.85 2.35
N VAL A 55 -13.18 3.32 3.58
CA VAL A 55 -14.05 2.77 4.62
C VAL A 55 -15.50 3.13 4.33
N ALA A 56 -15.77 4.41 4.02
CA ALA A 56 -17.11 4.93 3.75
C ALA A 56 -17.83 4.21 2.58
N VAL A 57 -17.09 3.75 1.58
CA VAL A 57 -17.66 3.03 0.42
C VAL A 57 -17.76 1.52 0.61
N CYS A 58 -17.34 0.98 1.75
CA CYS A 58 -17.35 -0.47 2.00
C CYS A 58 -18.71 -0.92 2.54
N ALA A 59 -19.54 -1.52 1.69
CA ALA A 59 -20.85 -2.05 2.09
C ALA A 59 -20.77 -3.31 2.98
N PHE A 60 -19.57 -3.88 3.18
CA PHE A 60 -19.37 -5.14 3.90
C PHE A 60 -18.67 -4.94 5.25
N ASP A 61 -18.41 -3.70 5.66
CA ASP A 61 -17.63 -3.40 6.88
C ASP A 61 -16.32 -4.20 6.97
N ALA A 62 -15.65 -4.36 5.82
CA ALA A 62 -14.46 -5.17 5.69
C ALA A 62 -13.16 -4.36 5.70
N ILE A 63 -13.22 -3.04 5.84
CA ILE A 63 -12.06 -2.15 5.87
C ILE A 63 -12.26 -1.06 6.92
N HIS A 64 -11.25 -0.80 7.71
CA HIS A 64 -11.22 0.25 8.73
C HIS A 64 -9.86 0.94 8.75
N ILE A 65 -9.79 2.14 9.30
CA ILE A 65 -8.51 2.81 9.57
C ILE A 65 -8.04 2.39 10.96
N ASN A 66 -6.86 1.79 11.04
CA ASN A 66 -6.25 1.46 12.32
C ASN A 66 -5.78 2.77 13.00
N PRO A 67 -6.23 3.07 14.22
CA PRO A 67 -5.91 4.33 14.90
C PRO A 67 -4.41 4.45 15.27
N GLU A 68 -3.71 3.34 15.48
CA GLU A 68 -2.29 3.33 15.84
C GLU A 68 -1.40 3.59 14.63
N THR A 69 -1.72 2.99 13.49
CA THR A 69 -0.91 3.09 12.27
C THR A 69 -1.34 4.21 11.33
N GLY A 70 -2.59 4.66 11.43
CA GLY A 70 -3.23 5.61 10.51
C GLY A 70 -3.48 5.03 9.11
N LEU A 71 -3.39 3.72 8.95
CA LEU A 71 -3.50 3.03 7.67
C LEU A 71 -4.79 2.20 7.59
N PRO A 72 -5.32 1.96 6.38
CA PRO A 72 -6.47 1.08 6.19
C PRO A 72 -6.06 -0.38 6.39
N GLU A 73 -6.81 -1.10 7.19
CA GLU A 73 -6.70 -2.54 7.37
C GLU A 73 -7.94 -3.25 6.80
N VAL A 74 -7.71 -4.37 6.15
CA VAL A 74 -8.78 -5.14 5.49
C VAL A 74 -8.98 -6.48 6.19
N ASP A 75 -10.20 -6.70 6.68
CA ASP A 75 -10.66 -8.01 7.13
C ASP A 75 -10.89 -8.92 5.92
N ALA A 76 -10.01 -9.89 5.75
CA ALA A 76 -10.03 -10.79 4.59
C ALA A 76 -11.21 -11.78 4.61
N ASP A 77 -11.86 -11.97 5.77
CA ASP A 77 -13.00 -12.89 5.89
C ASP A 77 -14.32 -12.19 5.52
N LYS A 78 -14.44 -10.90 5.83
CA LYS A 78 -15.56 -10.06 5.43
C LYS A 78 -15.44 -9.56 3.98
N CYS A 79 -14.21 -9.38 3.47
CA CYS A 79 -13.95 -8.76 2.19
C CYS A 79 -14.41 -9.64 1.01
N THR A 80 -15.33 -9.12 0.19
CA THR A 80 -15.85 -9.76 -1.03
C THR A 80 -15.02 -9.46 -2.28
N ALA A 81 -13.98 -8.64 -2.17
CA ALA A 81 -13.16 -8.17 -3.29
C ALA A 81 -13.95 -7.42 -4.39
N CYS A 82 -14.99 -6.68 -4.01
CA CYS A 82 -15.83 -5.94 -4.96
C CYS A 82 -15.11 -4.77 -5.65
N GLY A 83 -14.00 -4.28 -5.08
CA GLY A 83 -13.18 -3.20 -5.67
C GLY A 83 -13.69 -1.78 -5.43
N ALA A 84 -14.75 -1.55 -4.65
CA ALA A 84 -15.27 -0.21 -4.38
C ALA A 84 -14.19 0.70 -3.72
N CYS A 85 -13.48 0.20 -2.71
CA CYS A 85 -12.40 0.92 -2.04
C CYS A 85 -11.18 1.18 -2.94
N VAL A 86 -10.92 0.31 -3.93
CA VAL A 86 -9.87 0.55 -4.94
C VAL A 86 -10.20 1.79 -5.77
N LYS A 87 -11.46 1.90 -6.23
CA LYS A 87 -11.94 3.03 -7.03
C LYS A 87 -12.01 4.34 -6.22
N ALA A 88 -12.33 4.24 -4.92
CA ALA A 88 -12.46 5.41 -4.05
C ALA A 88 -11.11 5.99 -3.61
N CYS A 89 -10.01 5.26 -3.73
CA CYS A 89 -8.71 5.72 -3.26
C CYS A 89 -8.03 6.65 -4.27
N PRO A 90 -7.91 7.97 -4.02
CA PRO A 90 -7.29 8.91 -4.96
C PRO A 90 -5.78 8.71 -5.09
N LYS A 91 -5.14 8.09 -4.08
CA LYS A 91 -3.70 7.76 -4.09
C LYS A 91 -3.39 6.39 -4.69
N MET A 92 -4.42 5.62 -5.09
CA MET A 92 -4.28 4.29 -5.71
C MET A 92 -3.41 3.31 -4.92
N ILE A 93 -3.48 3.39 -3.58
CA ILE A 93 -2.70 2.51 -2.70
C ILE A 93 -3.38 1.16 -2.42
N ILE A 94 -4.64 1.01 -2.83
CA ILE A 94 -5.42 -0.21 -2.61
C ILE A 94 -5.48 -0.99 -3.92
N GLU A 95 -5.11 -2.26 -3.87
CA GLU A 95 -5.03 -3.14 -5.04
C GLU A 95 -5.72 -4.48 -4.77
N LEU A 96 -6.37 -5.02 -5.82
CA LEU A 96 -6.89 -6.40 -5.82
C LEU A 96 -5.76 -7.36 -6.15
N ARG A 97 -5.45 -8.29 -5.24
CA ARG A 97 -4.40 -9.29 -5.43
C ARG A 97 -4.92 -10.71 -5.21
N LYS A 98 -4.23 -11.69 -5.77
CA LYS A 98 -4.52 -13.11 -5.57
C LYS A 98 -4.45 -13.47 -4.09
N LYS A 99 -5.49 -14.14 -3.59
CA LYS A 99 -5.50 -14.69 -2.22
C LYS A 99 -4.72 -16.00 -2.20
N TRP A 100 -3.68 -16.05 -1.39
CA TRP A 100 -2.89 -17.26 -1.15
C TRP A 100 -3.44 -18.06 0.04
N PRO A 101 -3.16 -19.37 0.13
CA PRO A 101 -3.53 -20.17 1.29
C PRO A 101 -3.04 -19.55 2.60
N LYS A 102 -3.87 -19.60 3.65
CA LYS A 102 -3.61 -19.00 4.97
C LYS A 102 -3.36 -17.48 4.92
N ASN A 103 -3.97 -16.77 3.98
CA ASN A 103 -3.84 -15.32 3.80
C ASN A 103 -2.39 -14.79 3.66
N ARG A 104 -1.43 -15.68 3.36
CA ARG A 104 -0.03 -15.27 3.15
C ARG A 104 0.09 -14.46 1.87
N ALA A 105 0.86 -13.39 1.91
CA ALA A 105 1.22 -12.61 0.73
C ALA A 105 2.61 -11.99 0.92
N VAL A 106 3.32 -11.79 -0.18
CA VAL A 106 4.54 -10.98 -0.24
C VAL A 106 4.32 -9.92 -1.31
N TYR A 107 4.37 -8.67 -0.92
CA TYR A 107 4.16 -7.52 -1.80
C TYR A 107 4.95 -6.32 -1.30
N VAL A 108 5.12 -5.32 -2.13
CA VAL A 108 5.77 -4.07 -1.75
C VAL A 108 4.73 -3.13 -1.15
N SER A 109 4.92 -2.78 0.12
CA SER A 109 4.03 -1.84 0.84
C SER A 109 4.41 -0.39 0.55
N CYS A 110 4.51 -0.02 -0.73
CA CYS A 110 4.82 1.32 -1.20
C CYS A 110 4.26 1.52 -2.60
N VAL A 111 3.84 2.75 -2.90
CA VAL A 111 3.41 3.18 -4.24
C VAL A 111 4.16 4.43 -4.71
N SER A 112 5.16 4.89 -3.94
CA SER A 112 5.96 6.07 -4.29
C SER A 112 6.82 5.78 -5.52
N LYS A 113 6.81 6.73 -6.46
CA LYS A 113 7.65 6.73 -7.67
C LYS A 113 8.82 7.70 -7.55
N ASP A 114 8.99 8.32 -6.39
CA ASP A 114 10.08 9.23 -6.13
C ASP A 114 11.43 8.52 -6.11
N LYS A 115 12.50 9.26 -6.35
CA LYS A 115 13.87 8.77 -6.20
C LYS A 115 14.14 8.33 -4.76
N GLY A 116 14.91 7.27 -4.57
CA GLY A 116 15.18 6.67 -3.26
C GLY A 116 15.64 7.67 -2.19
N ALA A 117 16.46 8.67 -2.56
CA ALA A 117 16.89 9.72 -1.64
C ALA A 117 15.74 10.60 -1.11
N VAL A 118 14.71 10.85 -1.94
CA VAL A 118 13.50 11.59 -1.53
C VAL A 118 12.65 10.71 -0.62
N VAL A 119 12.46 9.44 -1.02
CA VAL A 119 11.70 8.47 -0.22
C VAL A 119 12.28 8.29 1.18
N MET A 120 13.60 8.13 1.31
CA MET A 120 14.27 7.97 2.62
C MET A 120 14.06 9.15 3.56
N LYS A 121 13.95 10.37 3.03
CA LYS A 121 13.66 11.58 3.84
C LYS A 121 12.20 11.63 4.28
N ALA A 122 11.27 11.13 3.46
CA ALA A 122 9.84 11.24 3.68
C ALA A 122 9.23 10.05 4.44
N CYS A 123 9.79 8.84 4.29
CA CYS A 123 9.21 7.62 4.84
C CYS A 123 10.26 6.53 5.07
N LYS A 124 10.37 6.03 6.28
CA LYS A 124 11.32 4.95 6.64
C LYS A 124 10.90 3.56 6.14
N ALA A 125 9.67 3.40 5.69
CA ALA A 125 9.13 2.14 5.15
C ALA A 125 8.97 2.18 3.62
N GLY A 126 9.43 3.24 2.95
CA GLY A 126 9.24 3.43 1.52
C GLY A 126 10.22 2.61 0.68
N CYS A 127 9.76 2.08 -0.46
CA CYS A 127 10.64 1.45 -1.43
C CYS A 127 11.59 2.50 -2.05
N ILE A 128 12.89 2.24 -2.00
CA ILE A 128 13.92 3.13 -2.54
C ILE A 128 14.41 2.73 -3.94
N GLY A 129 13.77 1.75 -4.56
CA GLY A 129 14.11 1.29 -5.92
C GLY A 129 15.49 0.64 -6.05
N CYS A 130 16.10 0.15 -4.97
CA CYS A 130 17.49 -0.33 -4.95
C CYS A 130 17.76 -1.62 -5.74
N GLY A 131 16.71 -2.35 -6.16
CA GLY A 131 16.84 -3.57 -6.97
C GLY A 131 17.38 -4.81 -6.26
N LYS A 132 17.72 -4.77 -4.96
CA LYS A 132 18.22 -5.93 -4.20
C LYS A 132 17.25 -7.10 -4.24
N CYS A 133 15.95 -6.85 -4.09
CA CYS A 133 14.90 -7.85 -4.15
C CYS A 133 14.82 -8.57 -5.51
N VAL A 134 15.12 -7.89 -6.60
CA VAL A 134 15.18 -8.49 -7.95
C VAL A 134 16.32 -9.49 -8.04
N LYS A 135 17.52 -9.11 -7.57
CA LYS A 135 18.72 -9.95 -7.64
C LYS A 135 18.59 -11.29 -6.93
N VAL A 136 17.81 -11.34 -5.85
CA VAL A 136 17.61 -12.58 -5.04
C VAL A 136 16.37 -13.37 -5.43
N CYS A 137 15.58 -12.88 -6.38
CA CYS A 137 14.36 -13.56 -6.83
C CYS A 137 14.67 -14.63 -7.88
N ALA A 138 14.69 -15.90 -7.47
CA ALA A 138 14.92 -17.03 -8.38
C ALA A 138 13.75 -17.33 -9.33
N PHE A 139 12.63 -16.59 -9.24
CA PHE A 139 11.40 -16.85 -10.00
C PHE A 139 11.06 -15.71 -10.97
N ASP A 140 11.94 -14.73 -11.14
CA ASP A 140 11.72 -13.53 -11.94
C ASP A 140 10.36 -12.86 -11.70
N ALA A 141 9.94 -12.91 -10.42
CA ALA A 141 8.64 -12.40 -9.98
C ALA A 141 8.69 -10.92 -9.59
N ILE A 142 9.84 -10.26 -9.65
CA ILE A 142 10.02 -8.88 -9.18
C ILE A 142 10.60 -8.03 -10.30
N THR A 143 9.91 -6.93 -10.58
CA THR A 143 10.37 -5.87 -11.48
C THR A 143 10.56 -4.57 -10.71
N VAL A 144 11.43 -3.68 -11.20
CA VAL A 144 11.58 -2.33 -10.67
C VAL A 144 11.35 -1.35 -11.80
N GLU A 145 10.28 -0.58 -11.71
CA GLU A 145 9.92 0.45 -12.68
C GLU A 145 9.61 1.76 -11.95
N ASN A 146 10.02 2.86 -12.51
CA ASN A 146 9.80 4.19 -11.90
C ASN A 146 10.22 4.26 -10.41
N ASN A 147 11.40 3.73 -10.07
CA ASN A 147 11.95 3.65 -8.70
C ASN A 147 11.13 2.79 -7.72
N LEU A 148 10.17 2.01 -8.18
CA LEU A 148 9.28 1.20 -7.36
C LEU A 148 9.41 -0.27 -7.75
N ALA A 149 9.61 -1.14 -6.77
CA ALA A 149 9.57 -2.57 -6.98
C ALA A 149 8.11 -3.06 -7.01
N TYR A 150 7.81 -3.98 -7.91
CA TYR A 150 6.54 -4.68 -7.98
C TYR A 150 6.75 -6.18 -7.94
N ILE A 151 5.94 -6.90 -7.16
CA ILE A 151 5.99 -8.35 -7.05
C ILE A 151 4.77 -8.94 -7.75
N ASP A 152 5.00 -9.67 -8.84
CA ASP A 152 3.95 -10.37 -9.59
C ASP A 152 3.39 -11.52 -8.76
N PRO A 153 2.10 -11.46 -8.35
CA PRO A 153 1.48 -12.51 -7.55
C PRO A 153 1.31 -13.83 -8.30
N GLN A 154 1.41 -13.86 -9.63
CA GLN A 154 1.32 -15.07 -10.43
C GLN A 154 2.63 -15.88 -10.38
N LYS A 155 3.77 -15.18 -10.44
CA LYS A 155 5.11 -15.77 -10.45
C LYS A 155 5.65 -16.03 -9.04
N CYS A 156 5.26 -15.23 -8.06
CA CYS A 156 5.78 -15.31 -6.69
C CYS A 156 5.44 -16.64 -6.01
N LYS A 157 6.44 -17.32 -5.45
CA LYS A 157 6.31 -18.59 -4.69
C LYS A 157 6.38 -18.40 -3.17
N LEU A 158 6.28 -17.16 -2.67
CA LEU A 158 6.29 -16.84 -1.23
C LEU A 158 7.56 -17.31 -0.48
N CYS A 159 8.70 -17.40 -1.12
CA CYS A 159 9.95 -17.87 -0.50
C CYS A 159 10.56 -16.85 0.48
N ARG A 160 10.11 -15.59 0.48
CA ARG A 160 10.52 -14.48 1.37
C ARG A 160 11.98 -14.04 1.29
N LYS A 161 12.80 -14.55 0.40
CA LYS A 161 14.20 -14.11 0.24
C LYS A 161 14.30 -12.59 0.04
N CYS A 162 13.40 -12.02 -0.78
CA CYS A 162 13.36 -10.58 -1.04
C CYS A 162 13.00 -9.74 0.19
N VAL A 163 12.28 -10.30 1.17
CA VAL A 163 11.95 -9.61 2.42
C VAL A 163 13.19 -9.44 3.30
N ASN A 164 14.01 -10.49 3.39
CA ASN A 164 15.23 -10.47 4.21
C ASN A 164 16.30 -9.54 3.63
N GLU A 165 16.33 -9.35 2.31
CA GLU A 165 17.28 -8.47 1.61
C GLU A 165 16.81 -7.02 1.51
N CYS A 166 15.58 -6.73 1.90
CA CYS A 166 15.02 -5.38 1.81
C CYS A 166 15.60 -4.47 2.93
N PRO A 167 16.20 -3.33 2.59
CA PRO A 167 16.78 -2.43 3.59
C PRO A 167 15.76 -1.54 4.31
N THR A 168 14.46 -1.57 3.88
CA THR A 168 13.39 -0.68 4.40
C THR A 168 12.16 -1.45 4.83
#